data_0aff1e5e71771835deafac772239fcde
#
_entry.id   0aff1e5e71771835deafac772239fcde
#
_cell.length_a   1.000
_cell.length_b   1.000
_cell.length_c   1.000
_cell.angle_alpha   90.00
_cell.angle_beta   90.00
_cell.angle_gamma   90.00
#
_symmetry.space_group_name_H-M   'P 1'
#
loop_
_entity.id
_entity.type
_entity.pdbx_description
1 polymer ?
#
loop_
_entity_poly.entity_id
_entity_poly.type
_entity_poly.pdbx_seq_one_letter_code
_entity_poly.pdbx_strand_id
1 'polypeptide(L)'
;MANASTLVRAARKSRLLTQEQLAERARIDQAAISRSESGRDAEFSTVDRLLAGAGHRLYSAPTRRDDAATVAAEIRQRLRDGDKDRALRALIQLNDNLVAERGLVRGVLGLAEPETTRDPVWDAAL
;
A
#
# COMPACT_ATOMS: atom_id res chain seq x y z
N MET A 1 -5.44 -5.40 0.34
CA MET A 1 -4.80 -5.61 -0.98
C MET A 1 -4.46 -4.26 -1.56
N ALA A 2 -3.22 -4.07 -2.00
CA ALA A 2 -2.82 -2.81 -2.64
C ALA A 2 -3.57 -2.64 -3.96
N ASN A 3 -4.01 -1.42 -4.25
CA ASN A 3 -4.62 -1.06 -5.52
C ASN A 3 -3.83 0.07 -6.20
N ALA A 4 -4.06 0.27 -7.47
CA ALA A 4 -3.33 1.26 -8.27
C ALA A 4 -3.42 2.67 -7.67
N SER A 5 -4.59 3.06 -7.15
CA SER A 5 -4.79 4.41 -6.58
C SER A 5 -3.92 4.65 -5.35
N THR A 6 -3.83 3.67 -4.46
CA THR A 6 -3.00 3.74 -3.26
C THR A 6 -1.53 3.81 -3.62
N LEU A 7 -1.07 2.94 -4.54
CA LEU A 7 0.33 2.92 -4.98
C LEU A 7 0.76 4.23 -5.64
N VAL A 8 -0.02 4.72 -6.60
CA VAL A 8 0.31 5.95 -7.34
C VAL A 8 0.30 7.16 -6.42
N ARG A 9 -0.71 7.28 -5.56
CA ARG A 9 -0.80 8.39 -4.60
C ARG A 9 0.34 8.39 -3.59
N ALA A 10 0.67 7.23 -3.03
CA ALA A 10 1.78 7.09 -2.08
C ALA A 10 3.11 7.43 -2.74
N ALA A 11 3.39 6.91 -3.93
CA ALA A 11 4.59 7.22 -4.69
C ALA A 11 4.71 8.71 -5.01
N ARG A 12 3.63 9.36 -5.47
CA ARG A 12 3.60 10.79 -5.74
C ARG A 12 3.88 11.62 -4.48
N LYS A 13 3.18 11.32 -3.40
CA LYS A 13 3.33 12.05 -2.12
C LYS A 13 4.72 11.88 -1.52
N SER A 14 5.32 10.70 -1.61
CA SER A 14 6.69 10.46 -1.12
C SER A 14 7.73 11.34 -1.78
N ARG A 15 7.43 11.84 -2.97
CA ARG A 15 8.29 12.78 -3.73
C ARG A 15 7.82 14.23 -3.65
N LEU A 16 6.81 14.51 -2.86
CA LEU A 16 6.20 15.86 -2.72
C LEU A 16 5.72 16.45 -4.05
N LEU A 17 5.27 15.58 -4.96
CA LEU A 17 4.80 16.00 -6.28
C LEU A 17 3.30 16.31 -6.25
N THR A 18 2.90 17.36 -6.99
CA THR A 18 1.50 17.56 -7.37
C THR A 18 1.11 16.58 -8.48
N GLN A 19 -0.21 16.41 -8.72
CA GLN A 19 -0.67 15.60 -9.84
C GLN A 19 -0.18 16.15 -11.18
N GLU A 20 -0.12 17.48 -11.36
CA GLU A 20 0.44 18.12 -12.56
C GLU A 20 1.91 17.79 -12.76
N GLN A 21 2.72 17.88 -11.71
CA GLN A 21 4.14 17.57 -11.77
C GLN A 21 4.38 16.08 -12.10
N LEU A 22 3.58 15.19 -11.56
CA LEU A 22 3.66 13.77 -11.90
C LEU A 22 3.23 13.54 -13.35
N ALA A 23 2.18 14.21 -13.83
CA ALA A 23 1.71 14.13 -15.21
C ALA A 23 2.82 14.52 -16.19
N GLU A 24 3.50 15.62 -15.93
CA GLU A 24 4.62 16.08 -16.75
C GLU A 24 5.76 15.06 -16.78
N ARG A 25 6.18 14.55 -15.63
CA ARG A 25 7.25 13.55 -15.52
C ARG A 25 6.92 12.22 -16.19
N ALA A 26 5.71 11.75 -16.01
CA ALA A 26 5.24 10.48 -16.56
C ALA A 26 4.81 10.61 -18.04
N ARG A 27 4.69 11.83 -18.55
CA ARG A 27 4.11 12.13 -19.86
C ARG A 27 2.72 11.50 -20.03
N ILE A 28 1.89 11.70 -19.02
CA ILE A 28 0.51 11.22 -18.93
C ILE A 28 -0.35 12.43 -18.58
N ASP A 29 -1.58 12.45 -19.14
CA ASP A 29 -2.54 13.51 -18.85
C ASP A 29 -2.92 13.55 -17.35
N GLN A 30 -2.97 14.74 -16.75
CA GLN A 30 -3.35 14.92 -15.36
C GLN A 30 -4.72 14.34 -15.04
N ALA A 31 -5.68 14.42 -15.96
CA ALA A 31 -6.99 13.82 -15.79
C ALA A 31 -6.92 12.30 -15.60
N ALA A 32 -5.98 11.63 -16.27
CA ALA A 32 -5.73 10.20 -16.08
C ALA A 32 -5.18 9.89 -14.69
N ILE A 33 -4.31 10.73 -14.15
CA ILE A 33 -3.79 10.59 -12.78
C ILE A 33 -4.92 10.78 -11.76
N SER A 34 -5.73 11.81 -11.93
CA SER A 34 -6.87 12.08 -11.06
C SER A 34 -7.85 10.90 -11.04
N ARG A 35 -8.15 10.31 -12.20
CA ARG A 35 -9.00 9.12 -12.31
C ARG A 35 -8.36 7.91 -11.62
N SER A 36 -7.08 7.69 -11.83
CA SER A 36 -6.30 6.61 -11.21
C SER A 36 -6.32 6.73 -9.69
N GLU A 37 -6.04 7.91 -9.16
CA GLU A 37 -6.03 8.16 -7.72
C GLU A 37 -7.42 8.18 -7.07
N SER A 38 -8.49 8.34 -7.85
CA SER A 38 -9.88 8.24 -7.36
C SER A 38 -10.42 6.82 -7.28
N GLY A 39 -9.59 5.82 -7.56
CA GLY A 39 -9.93 4.40 -7.42
C GLY A 39 -10.48 3.74 -8.68
N ARG A 40 -10.44 4.41 -9.84
CA ARG A 40 -10.74 3.76 -11.13
C ARG A 40 -9.61 2.83 -11.51
N ASP A 41 -9.96 1.72 -12.11
CA ASP A 41 -8.97 0.81 -12.68
C ASP A 41 -8.12 1.52 -13.73
N ALA A 42 -6.83 1.29 -13.65
CA ALA A 42 -5.86 1.78 -14.62
C ALA A 42 -5.14 0.60 -15.26
N GLU A 43 -4.79 0.74 -16.53
CA GLU A 43 -3.95 -0.24 -17.20
C GLU A 43 -2.60 -0.35 -16.52
N PHE A 44 -2.05 -1.57 -16.46
CA PHE A 44 -0.75 -1.83 -15.84
C PHE A 44 0.35 -0.93 -16.40
N SER A 45 0.40 -0.71 -17.70
CA SER A 45 1.36 0.16 -18.35
C SER A 45 1.27 1.61 -17.87
N THR A 46 0.05 2.10 -17.62
CA THR A 46 -0.18 3.44 -17.06
C THR A 46 0.33 3.53 -15.64
N VAL A 47 0.03 2.54 -14.79
CA VAL A 47 0.51 2.47 -13.41
C VAL A 47 2.04 2.44 -13.36
N ASP A 48 2.66 1.58 -14.17
CA ASP A 48 4.13 1.48 -14.24
C ASP A 48 4.77 2.81 -14.64
N ARG A 49 4.22 3.50 -15.62
CA ARG A 49 4.71 4.83 -16.05
C ARG A 49 4.53 5.90 -14.97
N LEU A 50 3.42 5.90 -14.25
CA LEU A 50 3.19 6.84 -13.14
C LEU A 50 4.15 6.60 -12.00
N LEU A 51 4.37 5.34 -11.63
CA LEU A 51 5.36 4.97 -10.61
C LEU A 51 6.77 5.37 -11.03
N ALA A 52 7.15 5.11 -12.28
CA ALA A 52 8.46 5.51 -12.83
C ALA A 52 8.63 7.03 -12.81
N GLY A 53 7.61 7.81 -13.15
CA GLY A 53 7.61 9.27 -13.07
C GLY A 53 7.81 9.80 -11.66
N ALA A 54 7.35 9.07 -10.65
CA ALA A 54 7.61 9.34 -9.23
C ALA A 54 8.93 8.74 -8.72
N GLY A 55 9.74 8.14 -9.58
CA GLY A 55 11.02 7.52 -9.21
C GLY A 55 10.86 6.18 -8.50
N HIS A 56 9.75 5.48 -8.72
CA HIS A 56 9.46 4.16 -8.15
C HIS A 56 9.53 3.09 -9.24
N ARG A 57 9.72 1.84 -8.81
CA ARG A 57 9.68 0.65 -9.65
C ARG A 57 8.68 -0.33 -9.09
N LEU A 58 7.94 -0.99 -9.99
CA LEU A 58 7.01 -2.04 -9.58
C LEU A 58 7.72 -3.40 -9.67
N TYR A 59 7.62 -4.14 -8.59
CA TYR A 59 8.15 -5.51 -8.50
C TYR A 59 7.06 -6.44 -7.98
N SER A 60 7.16 -7.70 -8.34
CA SER A 60 6.37 -8.76 -7.73
C SER A 60 7.27 -9.70 -6.95
N ALA A 61 6.79 -10.18 -5.82
CA ALA A 61 7.50 -11.16 -5.02
C ALA A 61 6.57 -12.34 -4.72
N PRO A 62 7.05 -13.60 -4.87
CA PRO A 62 6.24 -14.75 -4.50
C PRO A 62 6.12 -14.83 -2.99
N THR A 63 4.89 -14.72 -2.48
CA THR A 63 4.61 -14.86 -1.07
C THR A 63 3.30 -15.62 -0.86
N ARG A 64 3.24 -16.39 0.22
CA ARG A 64 2.02 -17.05 0.70
C ARG A 64 1.51 -16.38 1.98
N ARG A 65 2.14 -15.31 2.42
CA ARG A 65 1.86 -14.62 3.68
C ARG A 65 1.27 -13.26 3.40
N ASP A 66 0.36 -12.84 4.25
CA ASP A 66 -0.23 -11.52 4.16
C ASP A 66 0.79 -10.44 4.54
N ASP A 67 0.74 -9.33 3.81
CA ASP A 67 1.54 -8.15 4.06
C ASP A 67 0.91 -7.23 5.12
N ALA A 68 1.65 -6.20 5.52
CA ALA A 68 1.20 -5.22 6.52
C ALA A 68 -0.10 -4.51 6.11
N ALA A 69 -0.27 -4.17 4.83
CA ALA A 69 -1.48 -3.50 4.35
C ALA A 69 -2.72 -4.41 4.43
N THR A 70 -2.58 -5.68 4.07
CA THR A 70 -3.66 -6.67 4.16
C THR A 70 -4.05 -6.92 5.61
N VAL A 71 -3.06 -7.09 6.50
CA VAL A 71 -3.32 -7.32 7.93
C VAL A 71 -3.93 -6.08 8.59
N ALA A 72 -3.51 -4.87 8.22
CA ALA A 72 -4.12 -3.62 8.72
C ALA A 72 -5.60 -3.52 8.33
N ALA A 73 -5.96 -3.93 7.11
CA ALA A 73 -7.36 -3.97 6.68
C ALA A 73 -8.18 -4.97 7.50
N GLU A 74 -7.63 -6.14 7.81
CA GLU A 74 -8.26 -7.12 8.71
C GLU A 74 -8.43 -6.56 10.11
N ILE A 75 -7.39 -5.99 10.70
CA ILE A 75 -7.43 -5.38 12.04
C ILE A 75 -8.53 -4.31 12.09
N ARG A 76 -8.58 -3.42 11.11
CA ARG A 76 -9.61 -2.39 11.02
C ARG A 76 -11.01 -2.98 11.00
N GLN A 77 -11.24 -4.07 10.26
CA GLN A 77 -12.52 -4.76 10.24
C GLN A 77 -12.86 -5.37 11.60
N ARG A 78 -11.90 -6.06 12.24
CA ARG A 78 -12.10 -6.68 13.57
C ARG A 78 -12.42 -5.63 14.64
N LEU A 79 -11.75 -4.48 14.61
CA LEU A 79 -12.03 -3.38 15.54
C LEU A 79 -13.43 -2.81 15.34
N ARG A 80 -13.90 -2.69 14.09
CA ARG A 80 -15.30 -2.29 13.83
C ARG A 80 -16.32 -3.29 14.37
N ASP A 81 -15.98 -4.57 14.34
CA ASP A 81 -16.82 -5.65 14.87
C ASP A 81 -16.69 -5.78 16.40
N GLY A 82 -15.85 -4.97 17.06
CA GLY A 82 -15.61 -5.03 18.49
C GLY A 82 -14.72 -6.21 18.94
N ASP A 83 -14.11 -6.93 18.01
CA ASP A 83 -13.30 -8.13 18.26
C ASP A 83 -11.81 -7.79 18.37
N LYS A 84 -11.44 -7.22 19.53
CA LYS A 84 -10.04 -6.84 19.80
C LYS A 84 -9.09 -8.04 19.89
N ASP A 85 -9.58 -9.18 20.33
CA ASP A 85 -8.76 -10.39 20.47
C ASP A 85 -8.32 -10.92 19.11
N ARG A 86 -9.22 -10.94 18.13
CA ARG A 86 -8.87 -11.33 16.77
C ARG A 86 -8.01 -10.27 16.07
N ALA A 87 -8.24 -8.99 16.35
CA ALA A 87 -7.36 -7.93 15.85
C ALA A 87 -5.92 -8.11 16.38
N LEU A 88 -5.76 -8.41 17.66
CA LEU A 88 -4.45 -8.69 18.25
C LEU A 88 -3.79 -9.94 17.65
N ARG A 89 -4.54 -11.00 17.42
CA ARG A 89 -4.02 -12.20 16.76
C ARG A 89 -3.53 -11.90 15.34
N ALA A 90 -4.23 -11.06 14.59
CA ALA A 90 -3.81 -10.65 13.26
C ALA A 90 -2.48 -9.88 13.30
N LEU A 91 -2.29 -8.99 14.28
CA LEU A 91 -1.03 -8.26 14.47
C LEU A 91 0.13 -9.21 14.84
N ILE A 92 -0.10 -10.16 15.74
CA ILE A 92 0.89 -11.19 16.11
C ILE A 92 1.25 -12.03 14.89
N GLN A 93 0.25 -12.42 14.09
CA GLN A 93 0.48 -13.18 12.86
C GLN A 93 1.33 -12.40 11.85
N LEU A 94 1.14 -11.08 11.72
CA LEU A 94 2.00 -10.24 10.88
C LEU A 94 3.45 -10.28 11.36
N ASN A 95 3.67 -10.15 12.66
CA ASN A 95 5.01 -10.26 13.23
C ASN A 95 5.64 -11.62 12.91
N ASP A 96 4.90 -12.72 13.08
CA ASP A 96 5.39 -14.06 12.77
C ASP A 96 5.68 -14.22 11.26
N ASN A 97 4.87 -13.64 10.40
CA ASN A 97 5.11 -13.61 8.96
C ASN A 97 6.43 -12.90 8.61
N LEU A 98 6.66 -11.73 9.22
CA LEU A 98 7.88 -10.96 9.01
C LEU A 98 9.13 -11.66 9.56
N VAL A 99 9.01 -12.37 10.68
CA VAL A 99 10.10 -13.15 11.26
C VAL A 99 10.42 -14.39 10.42
N ALA A 100 9.39 -15.04 9.85
CA ALA A 100 9.57 -16.25 9.03
C ALA A 100 10.19 -15.97 7.65
N GLU A 101 9.96 -14.77 7.11
CA GLU A 101 10.49 -14.38 5.81
C GLU A 101 11.86 -13.69 5.92
N ARG A 102 12.64 -13.75 4.85
CA ARG A 102 13.98 -13.14 4.79
C ARG A 102 14.17 -12.36 3.49
N GLY A 103 15.15 -11.47 3.49
CA GLY A 103 15.56 -10.73 2.31
C GLY A 103 14.46 -9.86 1.72
N LEU A 104 14.34 -9.88 0.40
CA LEU A 104 13.39 -9.04 -0.34
C LEU A 104 11.92 -9.31 0.04
N VAL A 105 11.53 -10.57 0.24
CA VAL A 105 10.14 -10.92 0.59
C VAL A 105 9.75 -10.30 1.93
N ARG A 106 10.62 -10.38 2.94
CA ARG A 106 10.40 -9.71 4.23
C ARG A 106 10.24 -8.20 4.06
N GLY A 107 11.11 -7.59 3.25
CA GLY A 107 11.03 -6.16 2.95
C GLY A 107 9.69 -5.78 2.30
N VAL A 108 9.26 -6.53 1.29
CA VAL A 108 7.98 -6.31 0.60
C VAL A 108 6.79 -6.42 1.54
N LEU A 109 6.77 -7.43 2.41
CA LEU A 109 5.67 -7.62 3.38
C LEU A 109 5.59 -6.48 4.40
N GLY A 110 6.74 -5.94 4.83
CA GLY A 110 6.80 -4.87 5.82
C GLY A 110 6.68 -3.46 5.25
N LEU A 111 7.02 -3.27 3.96
CA LEU A 111 6.97 -1.96 3.30
C LEU A 111 5.62 -1.61 2.69
N ALA A 112 4.69 -2.56 2.61
CA ALA A 112 3.34 -2.28 2.16
C ALA A 112 2.67 -1.31 3.14
N GLU A 113 2.56 -0.03 2.74
CA GLU A 113 2.01 1.01 3.61
C GLU A 113 0.54 0.71 3.94
N PRO A 114 0.22 0.50 5.22
CA PRO A 114 -1.14 0.22 5.62
C PRO A 114 -2.01 1.49 5.60
N GLU A 115 -3.28 1.34 5.26
CA GLU A 115 -4.25 2.39 5.53
C GLU A 115 -4.52 2.46 7.05
N THR A 116 -4.82 3.68 7.53
CA THR A 116 -5.14 3.89 8.96
C THR A 116 -6.27 2.98 9.43
N THR A 117 -6.08 2.40 10.61
CA THR A 117 -7.13 1.67 11.32
C THR A 117 -8.16 2.60 11.96
N ARG A 118 -7.87 3.92 12.01
CA ARG A 118 -8.58 4.97 12.74
C ARG A 118 -8.45 4.84 14.27
N ASP A 119 -7.53 4.05 14.73
CA ASP A 119 -7.16 3.93 16.14
C ASP A 119 -5.64 4.16 16.27
N PRO A 120 -5.21 5.28 16.91
CA PRO A 120 -3.78 5.65 16.96
C PRO A 120 -2.89 4.59 17.64
N VAL A 121 -3.43 3.82 18.56
CA VAL A 121 -2.66 2.76 19.25
C VAL A 121 -2.33 1.64 18.28
N TRP A 122 -3.30 1.23 17.46
CA TRP A 122 -3.11 0.20 16.46
C TRP A 122 -2.27 0.68 15.27
N ASP A 123 -2.46 1.93 14.85
CA ASP A 123 -1.65 2.53 13.79
C ASP A 123 -0.17 2.64 14.18
N ALA A 124 0.13 2.85 15.45
CA ALA A 124 1.50 2.87 15.96
C ALA A 124 2.14 1.47 16.07
N ALA A 125 1.34 0.42 16.07
CA ALA A 125 1.81 -0.97 16.16
C ALA A 125 2.05 -1.63 14.79
N LEU A 126 1.46 -1.06 13.73
CA LEU A 126 1.58 -1.53 12.35
C LEU A 126 2.75 -0.87 11.62
#